data_1932a4563b683b3e7053a05b39988c01
#
_entry.id   1932a4563b683b3e7053a05b39988c01
#
_cell.length_a   1.000
_cell.length_b   1.000
_cell.length_c   1.000
_cell.angle_alpha   90.00
_cell.angle_beta   90.00
_cell.angle_gamma   90.00
#
_symmetry.space_group_name_H-M   'P 1'
#
loop_
_entity.id
_entity.type
_entity.pdbx_description
1 polymer ?
#
loop_
_entity_poly.entity_id
_entity_poly.type
_entity_poly.pdbx_seq_one_letter_code
_entity_poly.pdbx_strand_id
1 'polypeptide(L)'
;MKKETITAAAVLCALGAGFLACVLHTDQPLSLSERRPLAQRPEVSVQALASGNYMSEFETYALDQFPLREAMRQLKAQVQYYLLRQKDNNGVYQVDGSLSKIEAVLSESSVRAAAEKLNRLQETYLTDSRVFYGVVPDKNYYLAEENGYPHLDYERMDAILAEGLPHMERIDLYDCLSAEDYYKTDPHWRQEELEKAAGRVAQALGVSIAPFSDYTQETYQDFRGAYYGQSALPLKAEPLHYLTSEALEACTVHHYETGADTGVYETEKLAGKDPYDVFLGGADALETITNPNAKTDRELLVFRDSFGSSLAPLLVQDYQSVTLIDLRYVSAQLLEQFIDFHGQDVLFLYSPSVY
;
A
#
# COMPACT_ATOMS: atom_id res chain seq x y z
N MET A 1 -46.67 -36.30 3.47
CA MET A 1 -46.36 -34.88 3.25
C MET A 1 -45.98 -34.69 1.78
N LYS A 2 -46.58 -33.71 1.06
CA LYS A 2 -46.24 -33.43 -0.32
C LYS A 2 -44.80 -32.90 -0.36
N LYS A 3 -44.05 -33.23 -1.42
CA LYS A 3 -42.62 -32.74 -1.59
C LYS A 3 -42.52 -31.21 -1.42
N GLU A 4 -43.51 -30.47 -1.94
CA GLU A 4 -43.63 -29.03 -1.79
C GLU A 4 -43.64 -28.53 -0.34
N THR A 5 -44.35 -29.24 0.55
CA THR A 5 -44.46 -28.90 1.99
C THR A 5 -43.08 -29.11 2.68
N ILE A 6 -42.36 -30.18 2.30
CA ILE A 6 -41.02 -30.46 2.85
C ILE A 6 -40.04 -29.39 2.40
N THR A 7 -40.07 -29.01 1.09
CA THR A 7 -39.22 -27.94 0.55
C THR A 7 -39.50 -26.62 1.23
N ALA A 8 -40.77 -26.22 1.34
CA ALA A 8 -41.17 -24.99 2.01
C ALA A 8 -40.71 -24.95 3.48
N ALA A 9 -40.94 -26.07 4.21
CA ALA A 9 -40.47 -26.16 5.60
C ALA A 9 -38.93 -26.07 5.72
N ALA A 10 -38.20 -26.74 4.83
CA ALA A 10 -36.73 -26.65 4.80
C ALA A 10 -36.21 -25.23 4.55
N VAL A 11 -36.83 -24.51 3.57
CA VAL A 11 -36.49 -23.13 3.28
C VAL A 11 -36.80 -22.22 4.46
N LEU A 12 -37.99 -22.36 5.08
CA LEU A 12 -38.36 -21.56 6.26
C LEU A 12 -37.44 -21.83 7.45
N CYS A 13 -37.06 -23.08 7.67
CA CYS A 13 -36.08 -23.43 8.72
C CYS A 13 -34.70 -22.81 8.43
N ALA A 14 -34.23 -22.84 7.18
CA ALA A 14 -32.95 -22.26 6.81
C ALA A 14 -32.96 -20.73 7.00
N LEU A 15 -34.05 -20.06 6.58
CA LEU A 15 -34.21 -18.62 6.78
C LEU A 15 -34.29 -18.25 8.27
N GLY A 16 -35.05 -19.03 9.05
CA GLY A 16 -35.15 -18.83 10.50
C GLY A 16 -33.83 -19.04 11.23
N ALA A 17 -33.07 -20.07 10.84
CA ALA A 17 -31.74 -20.32 11.38
C ALA A 17 -30.77 -19.21 11.00
N GLY A 18 -30.81 -18.74 9.75
CA GLY A 18 -29.99 -17.60 9.30
C GLY A 18 -30.32 -16.31 10.06
N PHE A 19 -31.61 -16.02 10.23
CA PHE A 19 -32.04 -14.86 11.01
C PHE A 19 -31.57 -14.94 12.48
N LEU A 20 -31.74 -16.12 13.10
CA LEU A 20 -31.29 -16.33 14.47
C LEU A 20 -29.77 -16.18 14.59
N ALA A 21 -29.02 -16.71 13.62
CA ALA A 21 -27.56 -16.54 13.58
C ALA A 21 -27.16 -15.05 13.49
N CYS A 22 -27.85 -14.25 12.67
CA CYS A 22 -27.59 -12.79 12.60
C CYS A 22 -27.91 -12.08 13.92
N VAL A 23 -29.01 -12.46 14.60
CA VAL A 23 -29.40 -11.84 15.89
C VAL A 23 -28.44 -12.18 17.02
N LEU A 24 -27.87 -13.39 16.99
CA LEU A 24 -26.94 -13.88 18.02
C LEU A 24 -25.47 -13.58 17.71
N HIS A 25 -25.17 -13.08 16.52
CA HIS A 25 -23.82 -12.72 16.12
C HIS A 25 -23.32 -11.49 16.91
N THR A 26 -22.08 -11.57 17.38
CA THR A 26 -21.43 -10.44 18.02
C THR A 26 -20.78 -9.56 16.95
N ASP A 27 -21.13 -8.27 16.96
CA ASP A 27 -20.62 -7.31 16.01
C ASP A 27 -19.08 -7.20 16.09
N GLN A 28 -18.44 -7.19 14.92
CA GLN A 28 -16.99 -7.05 14.78
C GLN A 28 -16.67 -5.60 14.41
N PRO A 29 -15.69 -4.95 15.04
CA PRO A 29 -15.33 -3.58 14.71
C PRO A 29 -14.56 -3.45 13.39
N LEU A 30 -13.84 -4.51 12.98
CA LEU A 30 -12.84 -4.47 11.92
C LEU A 30 -12.85 -5.77 11.11
N SER A 31 -12.67 -5.66 9.80
CA SER A 31 -12.27 -6.76 8.93
C SER A 31 -10.75 -6.74 8.74
N LEU A 32 -10.06 -7.73 9.29
CA LEU A 32 -8.61 -7.86 9.10
C LEU A 32 -8.26 -8.20 7.65
N SER A 33 -9.07 -9.03 6.98
CA SER A 33 -8.83 -9.41 5.59
C SER A 33 -9.01 -8.25 4.62
N GLU A 34 -10.01 -7.37 4.84
CA GLU A 34 -10.25 -6.19 4.00
C GLU A 34 -9.54 -4.92 4.51
N ARG A 35 -8.86 -5.01 5.68
CA ARG A 35 -8.12 -3.90 6.30
C ARG A 35 -8.98 -2.64 6.49
N ARG A 36 -10.27 -2.81 6.84
CA ARG A 36 -11.22 -1.70 7.02
C ARG A 36 -12.14 -1.86 8.22
N PRO A 37 -12.63 -0.75 8.79
CA PRO A 37 -13.71 -0.80 9.75
C PRO A 37 -14.96 -1.44 9.14
N LEU A 38 -15.69 -2.23 9.94
CA LEU A 38 -17.00 -2.74 9.58
C LEU A 38 -18.09 -1.78 10.08
N ALA A 39 -19.16 -1.65 9.30
CA ALA A 39 -20.30 -0.84 9.69
C ALA A 39 -20.88 -1.35 11.02
N GLN A 40 -21.12 -0.42 11.94
CA GLN A 40 -21.74 -0.71 13.22
C GLN A 40 -23.23 -0.43 13.16
N ARG A 41 -23.98 -0.96 14.14
CA ARG A 41 -25.44 -0.81 14.19
C ARG A 41 -25.82 0.67 14.21
N PRO A 42 -26.67 1.13 13.23
CA PRO A 42 -27.03 2.54 13.15
C PRO A 42 -27.98 2.94 14.29
N GLU A 43 -27.88 4.20 14.72
CA GLU A 43 -28.78 4.77 15.70
C GLU A 43 -30.17 5.06 15.10
N VAL A 44 -31.20 4.67 15.82
CA VAL A 44 -32.58 4.93 15.40
C VAL A 44 -32.96 6.37 15.75
N SER A 45 -33.28 7.19 14.73
CA SER A 45 -33.84 8.52 14.92
C SER A 45 -35.00 8.76 13.97
N VAL A 46 -35.93 9.61 14.36
CA VAL A 46 -37.09 9.96 13.51
C VAL A 46 -36.63 10.59 12.20
N GLN A 47 -35.58 11.40 12.25
CA GLN A 47 -35.00 12.04 11.07
C GLN A 47 -34.37 11.01 10.13
N ALA A 48 -33.58 10.06 10.64
CA ALA A 48 -32.94 8.99 9.84
C ALA A 48 -33.98 8.07 9.20
N LEU A 49 -35.06 7.76 9.92
CA LEU A 49 -36.18 6.98 9.38
C LEU A 49 -36.93 7.74 8.28
N ALA A 50 -37.23 9.01 8.49
CA ALA A 50 -37.95 9.83 7.53
C ALA A 50 -37.15 10.12 6.26
N SER A 51 -35.85 10.25 6.34
CA SER A 51 -34.94 10.45 5.19
C SER A 51 -34.60 9.15 4.45
N GLY A 52 -34.86 7.98 5.03
CA GLY A 52 -34.43 6.68 4.49
C GLY A 52 -32.99 6.31 4.81
N ASN A 53 -32.19 7.19 5.40
CA ASN A 53 -30.77 6.94 5.73
C ASN A 53 -30.60 5.74 6.66
N TYR A 54 -31.50 5.58 7.66
CA TYR A 54 -31.46 4.44 8.55
C TYR A 54 -31.50 3.09 7.79
N MET A 55 -32.34 2.98 6.76
CA MET A 55 -32.46 1.73 6.01
C MET A 55 -31.19 1.44 5.21
N SER A 56 -30.57 2.46 4.63
CA SER A 56 -29.31 2.32 3.88
C SER A 56 -28.13 1.95 4.82
N GLU A 57 -28.03 2.62 5.96
CA GLU A 57 -27.01 2.31 6.97
C GLU A 57 -27.23 0.92 7.58
N PHE A 58 -28.48 0.53 7.83
CA PHE A 58 -28.83 -0.79 8.35
C PHE A 58 -28.51 -1.90 7.33
N GLU A 59 -28.75 -1.66 6.03
CA GLU A 59 -28.36 -2.61 4.99
C GLU A 59 -26.84 -2.82 4.96
N THR A 60 -26.06 -1.74 5.02
CA THR A 60 -24.59 -1.80 5.09
C THR A 60 -24.12 -2.55 6.33
N TYR A 61 -24.71 -2.25 7.49
CA TYR A 61 -24.44 -2.95 8.74
C TYR A 61 -24.76 -4.45 8.62
N ALA A 62 -25.94 -4.81 8.12
CA ALA A 62 -26.37 -6.19 8.00
C ALA A 62 -25.46 -7.01 7.06
N LEU A 63 -24.96 -6.38 6.00
CA LEU A 63 -23.99 -6.99 5.07
C LEU A 63 -22.61 -7.16 5.72
N ASP A 64 -22.16 -6.18 6.47
CA ASP A 64 -20.85 -6.21 7.11
C ASP A 64 -20.80 -7.16 8.31
N GLN A 65 -21.89 -7.25 9.05
CA GLN A 65 -21.99 -8.10 10.25
C GLN A 65 -22.63 -9.46 9.99
N PHE A 66 -22.79 -9.84 8.71
CA PHE A 66 -23.38 -11.13 8.37
C PHE A 66 -22.52 -12.30 8.86
N PRO A 67 -23.09 -13.27 9.60
CA PRO A 67 -22.36 -14.45 10.06
C PRO A 67 -21.68 -15.18 8.90
N LEU A 68 -20.42 -15.60 9.08
CA LEU A 68 -19.61 -16.26 8.06
C LEU A 68 -19.37 -15.41 6.81
N ARG A 69 -19.47 -14.08 6.91
CA ARG A 69 -19.26 -13.14 5.79
C ARG A 69 -18.00 -13.45 5.00
N GLU A 70 -16.87 -13.66 5.68
CA GLU A 70 -15.58 -13.94 5.02
C GLU A 70 -15.64 -15.26 4.21
N ALA A 71 -16.21 -16.31 4.77
CA ALA A 71 -16.38 -17.58 4.07
C ALA A 71 -17.31 -17.44 2.84
N MET A 72 -18.36 -16.62 2.93
CA MET A 72 -19.25 -16.36 1.80
C MET A 72 -18.56 -15.53 0.70
N ARG A 73 -17.74 -14.56 1.07
CA ARG A 73 -16.93 -13.80 0.12
C ARG A 73 -15.95 -14.71 -0.63
N GLN A 74 -15.25 -15.58 0.09
CA GLN A 74 -14.34 -16.56 -0.50
C GLN A 74 -15.07 -17.56 -1.39
N LEU A 75 -16.22 -18.08 -0.96
CA LEU A 75 -17.02 -18.98 -1.77
C LEU A 75 -17.49 -18.30 -3.08
N LYS A 76 -17.99 -17.06 -2.98
CA LYS A 76 -18.36 -16.26 -4.16
C LYS A 76 -17.17 -16.09 -5.10
N ALA A 77 -16.01 -15.71 -4.58
CA ALA A 77 -14.78 -15.53 -5.35
C ALA A 77 -14.36 -16.82 -6.07
N GLN A 78 -14.39 -17.97 -5.36
CA GLN A 78 -14.08 -19.26 -5.96
C GLN A 78 -15.03 -19.65 -7.07
N VAL A 79 -16.33 -19.45 -6.87
CA VAL A 79 -17.35 -19.73 -7.91
C VAL A 79 -17.12 -18.83 -9.13
N GLN A 80 -16.93 -17.54 -8.94
CA GLN A 80 -16.70 -16.61 -10.04
C GLN A 80 -15.41 -16.92 -10.78
N TYR A 81 -14.31 -17.07 -10.07
CA TYR A 81 -12.99 -17.20 -10.68
C TYR A 81 -12.76 -18.60 -11.25
N TYR A 82 -12.98 -19.68 -10.47
CA TYR A 82 -12.65 -21.04 -10.89
C TYR A 82 -13.78 -21.75 -11.62
N LEU A 83 -15.06 -21.56 -11.23
CA LEU A 83 -16.18 -22.26 -11.84
C LEU A 83 -16.70 -21.51 -13.06
N LEU A 84 -16.95 -20.19 -12.94
CA LEU A 84 -17.45 -19.36 -14.04
C LEU A 84 -16.33 -18.82 -14.93
N ARG A 85 -15.08 -19.06 -14.57
CA ARG A 85 -13.88 -18.68 -15.30
C ARG A 85 -13.82 -17.18 -15.63
N GLN A 86 -14.23 -16.35 -14.71
CA GLN A 86 -14.01 -14.92 -14.82
C GLN A 86 -12.51 -14.62 -14.72
N LYS A 87 -12.05 -13.65 -15.48
CA LYS A 87 -10.60 -13.30 -15.53
C LYS A 87 -10.09 -12.65 -14.25
N ASP A 88 -10.97 -12.03 -13.48
CA ASP A 88 -10.66 -11.38 -12.20
C ASP A 88 -11.80 -11.54 -11.19
N ASN A 89 -11.53 -11.21 -9.93
CA ASN A 89 -12.56 -10.93 -8.92
C ASN A 89 -12.27 -9.61 -8.24
N ASN A 90 -13.21 -8.67 -8.31
CA ASN A 90 -13.08 -7.31 -7.81
C ASN A 90 -11.86 -6.56 -8.40
N GLY A 91 -11.56 -6.75 -9.69
CA GLY A 91 -10.44 -6.13 -10.37
C GLY A 91 -9.06 -6.71 -10.03
N VAL A 92 -9.01 -7.84 -9.32
CA VAL A 92 -7.76 -8.55 -9.00
C VAL A 92 -7.74 -9.90 -9.70
N TYR A 93 -6.66 -10.17 -10.41
CA TYR A 93 -6.42 -11.45 -11.10
C TYR A 93 -5.25 -12.21 -10.47
N GLN A 94 -5.10 -13.47 -10.83
CA GLN A 94 -4.05 -14.36 -10.33
C GLN A 94 -3.24 -14.92 -11.49
N VAL A 95 -1.91 -14.84 -11.38
CA VAL A 95 -0.94 -15.51 -12.25
C VAL A 95 0.09 -16.21 -11.37
N ASP A 96 0.32 -17.50 -11.59
CA ASP A 96 1.32 -18.33 -10.89
C ASP A 96 1.29 -18.20 -9.35
N GLY A 97 0.10 -18.01 -8.79
CA GLY A 97 -0.11 -17.85 -7.35
C GLY A 97 0.12 -16.42 -6.84
N SER A 98 0.48 -15.48 -7.71
CA SER A 98 0.58 -14.07 -7.39
C SER A 98 -0.70 -13.32 -7.78
N LEU A 99 -1.18 -12.44 -6.93
CA LEU A 99 -2.31 -11.55 -7.19
C LEU A 99 -1.80 -10.21 -7.73
N SER A 100 -2.47 -9.71 -8.74
CA SER A 100 -2.24 -8.35 -9.26
C SER A 100 -3.56 -7.66 -9.56
N LYS A 101 -3.59 -6.35 -9.38
CA LYS A 101 -4.75 -5.52 -9.67
C LYS A 101 -4.71 -5.07 -11.12
N ILE A 102 -5.86 -5.08 -11.80
CA ILE A 102 -5.97 -4.53 -13.15
C ILE A 102 -5.92 -3.01 -13.06
N GLU A 103 -4.86 -2.44 -13.60
CA GLU A 103 -4.71 -1.00 -13.82
C GLU A 103 -4.57 -0.80 -15.34
N ALA A 104 -5.61 -0.31 -16.00
CA ALA A 104 -5.72 -0.34 -17.45
C ALA A 104 -5.93 1.02 -18.12
N VAL A 105 -6.29 2.04 -17.35
CA VAL A 105 -6.69 3.33 -17.91
C VAL A 105 -5.71 4.40 -17.44
N LEU A 106 -4.89 4.89 -18.35
CA LEU A 106 -4.03 6.02 -18.11
C LEU A 106 -4.84 7.33 -18.22
N SER A 107 -4.91 8.09 -17.14
CA SER A 107 -5.42 9.46 -17.18
C SER A 107 -4.29 10.43 -17.47
N GLU A 108 -4.04 10.74 -18.74
CA GLU A 108 -2.97 11.70 -19.10
C GLU A 108 -3.11 13.05 -18.39
N SER A 109 -4.36 13.50 -18.17
CA SER A 109 -4.61 14.76 -17.46
C SER A 109 -4.19 14.68 -15.99
N SER A 110 -4.37 13.54 -15.33
CA SER A 110 -3.91 13.34 -13.95
C SER A 110 -2.40 13.29 -13.87
N VAL A 111 -1.74 12.57 -14.79
CA VAL A 111 -0.27 12.51 -14.85
C VAL A 111 0.33 13.90 -15.07
N ARG A 112 -0.24 14.70 -16.00
CA ARG A 112 0.21 16.08 -16.22
C ARG A 112 0.01 16.96 -14.99
N ALA A 113 -1.15 16.86 -14.34
CA ALA A 113 -1.43 17.63 -13.12
C ALA A 113 -0.49 17.24 -11.97
N ALA A 114 -0.15 15.95 -11.83
CA ALA A 114 0.85 15.49 -10.88
C ALA A 114 2.24 16.07 -11.20
N ALA A 115 2.70 15.94 -12.44
CA ALA A 115 3.98 16.51 -12.87
C ALA A 115 4.05 18.03 -12.62
N GLU A 116 2.99 18.77 -12.92
CA GLU A 116 2.91 20.21 -12.63
C GLU A 116 2.99 20.50 -11.12
N LYS A 117 2.36 19.68 -10.29
CA LYS A 117 2.43 19.82 -8.82
C LYS A 117 3.85 19.62 -8.32
N LEU A 118 4.54 18.57 -8.80
CA LEU A 118 5.93 18.29 -8.42
C LEU A 118 6.88 19.37 -8.91
N ASN A 119 6.71 19.84 -10.15
CA ASN A 119 7.53 20.91 -10.70
C ASN A 119 7.37 22.23 -9.92
N ARG A 120 6.11 22.60 -9.57
CA ARG A 120 5.88 23.77 -8.71
C ARG A 120 6.54 23.64 -7.34
N LEU A 121 6.54 22.43 -6.76
CA LEU A 121 7.21 22.18 -5.48
C LEU A 121 8.72 22.37 -5.62
N GLN A 122 9.32 21.85 -6.69
CA GLN A 122 10.74 22.07 -7.00
C GLN A 122 11.07 23.55 -7.17
N GLU A 123 10.30 24.29 -7.97
CA GLU A 123 10.52 25.71 -8.21
C GLU A 123 10.35 26.57 -6.96
N THR A 124 9.53 26.12 -6.01
CA THR A 124 9.23 26.88 -4.79
C THR A 124 10.23 26.61 -3.68
N TYR A 125 10.58 25.35 -3.45
CA TYR A 125 11.30 24.94 -2.24
C TYR A 125 12.65 24.27 -2.52
N LEU A 126 12.89 23.75 -3.73
CA LEU A 126 13.99 22.81 -4.00
C LEU A 126 14.98 23.34 -5.06
N THR A 127 15.05 24.66 -5.23
CA THR A 127 15.90 25.29 -6.27
C THR A 127 17.39 25.01 -6.11
N ASP A 128 17.84 24.84 -4.87
CA ASP A 128 19.25 24.56 -4.53
C ASP A 128 19.52 23.07 -4.35
N SER A 129 18.51 22.22 -4.52
CA SER A 129 18.57 20.77 -4.32
C SER A 129 18.87 20.02 -5.61
N ARG A 130 19.53 18.87 -5.49
CA ARG A 130 19.57 17.88 -6.57
C ARG A 130 18.30 17.04 -6.49
N VAL A 131 17.48 17.09 -7.51
CA VAL A 131 16.15 16.50 -7.51
C VAL A 131 16.08 15.34 -8.49
N PHE A 132 15.64 14.20 -7.97
CA PHE A 132 15.45 12.97 -8.72
C PHE A 132 14.00 12.52 -8.65
N TYR A 133 13.56 11.78 -9.68
CA TYR A 133 12.27 11.07 -9.62
C TYR A 133 12.39 9.65 -10.13
N GLY A 134 11.62 8.75 -9.52
CA GLY A 134 11.50 7.36 -9.94
C GLY A 134 10.05 6.91 -9.87
N VAL A 135 9.62 6.18 -10.90
CA VAL A 135 8.35 5.46 -10.87
C VAL A 135 8.62 4.05 -10.39
N VAL A 136 7.95 3.66 -9.30
CA VAL A 136 7.98 2.27 -8.83
C VAL A 136 7.02 1.45 -9.68
N PRO A 137 7.50 0.53 -10.51
CA PRO A 137 6.61 -0.30 -11.32
C PRO A 137 5.65 -1.07 -10.43
N ASP A 138 4.41 -1.21 -10.82
CA ASP A 138 3.48 -2.13 -10.16
C ASP A 138 3.61 -3.56 -10.72
N LYS A 139 3.03 -4.54 -10.05
CA LYS A 139 3.07 -5.92 -10.54
C LYS A 139 2.37 -6.11 -11.89
N ASN A 140 1.40 -5.25 -12.19
CA ASN A 140 0.66 -5.33 -13.45
C ASN A 140 1.58 -5.06 -14.66
N TYR A 141 2.61 -4.22 -14.49
CA TYR A 141 3.65 -4.00 -15.51
C TYR A 141 4.32 -5.30 -15.96
N TYR A 142 4.67 -6.16 -14.99
CA TYR A 142 5.38 -7.41 -15.29
C TYR A 142 4.47 -8.58 -15.69
N LEU A 143 3.21 -8.59 -15.19
CA LEU A 143 2.35 -9.77 -15.31
C LEU A 143 1.28 -9.64 -16.39
N ALA A 144 0.81 -8.43 -16.71
CA ALA A 144 -0.42 -8.27 -17.44
C ALA A 144 -0.29 -8.65 -18.92
N GLU A 145 0.67 -8.10 -19.64
CA GLU A 145 0.79 -8.23 -21.09
C GLU A 145 0.94 -9.69 -21.52
N GLU A 146 1.90 -10.41 -20.94
CA GLU A 146 2.18 -11.81 -21.25
C GLU A 146 1.00 -12.75 -20.93
N ASN A 147 0.14 -12.35 -19.99
CA ASN A 147 -1.01 -13.14 -19.54
C ASN A 147 -2.34 -12.64 -20.11
N GLY A 148 -2.32 -11.67 -21.04
CA GLY A 148 -3.49 -11.16 -21.74
C GLY A 148 -4.46 -10.38 -20.86
N TYR A 149 -3.93 -9.67 -19.86
CA TYR A 149 -4.66 -8.72 -19.02
C TYR A 149 -4.42 -7.28 -19.49
N PRO A 150 -5.39 -6.39 -19.29
CA PRO A 150 -5.19 -4.97 -19.56
C PRO A 150 -4.15 -4.36 -18.61
N HIS A 151 -3.37 -3.42 -19.13
CA HIS A 151 -2.36 -2.69 -18.37
C HIS A 151 -2.32 -1.21 -18.79
N LEU A 152 -1.67 -0.39 -17.97
CA LEU A 152 -1.40 1.01 -18.31
C LEU A 152 -0.47 1.13 -19.51
N ASP A 153 -0.57 2.22 -20.24
CA ASP A 153 0.46 2.65 -21.18
C ASP A 153 1.61 3.33 -20.38
N TYR A 154 2.51 2.50 -19.85
CA TYR A 154 3.64 2.97 -19.03
C TYR A 154 4.61 3.84 -19.82
N GLU A 155 4.83 3.54 -21.10
CA GLU A 155 5.71 4.36 -21.97
C GLU A 155 5.12 5.77 -22.13
N ARG A 156 3.81 5.86 -22.33
CA ARG A 156 3.12 7.15 -22.44
C ARG A 156 3.14 7.92 -21.13
N MET A 157 2.94 7.25 -20.01
CA MET A 157 3.03 7.86 -18.67
C MET A 157 4.42 8.43 -18.44
N ASP A 158 5.47 7.65 -18.70
CA ASP A 158 6.86 8.09 -18.56
C ASP A 158 7.21 9.26 -19.48
N ALA A 159 6.70 9.26 -20.72
CA ALA A 159 6.91 10.38 -21.65
C ALA A 159 6.28 11.67 -21.12
N ILE A 160 5.08 11.61 -20.53
CA ILE A 160 4.41 12.77 -19.94
C ILE A 160 5.18 13.28 -18.71
N LEU A 161 5.66 12.36 -17.84
CA LEU A 161 6.47 12.76 -16.69
C LEU A 161 7.79 13.40 -17.12
N ALA A 162 8.49 12.84 -18.09
CA ALA A 162 9.73 13.41 -18.62
C ALA A 162 9.54 14.80 -19.24
N GLU A 163 8.42 15.02 -19.93
CA GLU A 163 8.04 16.33 -20.47
C GLU A 163 7.73 17.34 -19.36
N GLY A 164 7.03 16.88 -18.30
CA GLY A 164 6.56 17.74 -17.20
C GLY A 164 7.58 18.00 -16.11
N LEU A 165 8.67 17.24 -16.04
CA LEU A 165 9.71 17.30 -14.99
C LEU A 165 11.11 17.58 -15.58
N PRO A 166 11.29 18.68 -16.36
CA PRO A 166 12.51 18.92 -17.16
C PRO A 166 13.77 19.18 -16.31
N HIS A 167 13.61 19.50 -15.03
CA HIS A 167 14.72 19.85 -14.12
C HIS A 167 14.96 18.77 -13.06
N MET A 168 14.35 17.60 -13.21
CA MET A 168 14.54 16.44 -12.33
C MET A 168 15.21 15.30 -13.10
N GLU A 169 16.15 14.62 -12.48
CA GLU A 169 16.82 13.46 -13.07
C GLU A 169 15.98 12.20 -12.86
N ARG A 170 15.69 11.48 -13.94
CA ARG A 170 14.93 10.22 -13.88
C ARG A 170 15.81 9.07 -13.40
N ILE A 171 15.31 8.31 -12.41
CA ILE A 171 15.87 7.03 -11.99
C ILE A 171 14.99 5.92 -12.58
N ASP A 172 15.55 5.12 -13.47
CA ASP A 172 14.83 3.98 -14.06
C ASP A 172 14.90 2.76 -13.13
N LEU A 173 13.73 2.30 -12.68
CA LEU A 173 13.57 1.14 -11.79
C LEU A 173 12.96 -0.07 -12.48
N TYR A 174 12.49 0.05 -13.72
CA TYR A 174 11.77 -1.01 -14.41
C TYR A 174 12.63 -2.27 -14.66
N ASP A 175 13.92 -2.10 -14.94
CA ASP A 175 14.88 -3.20 -15.18
C ASP A 175 15.55 -3.71 -13.88
N CYS A 176 15.26 -3.07 -12.74
CA CYS A 176 15.80 -3.46 -11.44
C CYS A 176 14.97 -4.52 -10.74
N LEU A 177 13.74 -4.73 -11.18
CA LEU A 177 12.72 -5.53 -10.51
C LEU A 177 12.08 -6.53 -11.49
N SER A 178 11.39 -7.50 -10.92
CA SER A 178 10.56 -8.51 -11.60
C SER A 178 9.30 -8.78 -10.80
N ALA A 179 8.33 -9.51 -11.33
CA ALA A 179 7.13 -9.91 -10.59
C ALA A 179 7.44 -10.70 -9.32
N GLU A 180 8.58 -11.41 -9.29
CA GLU A 180 9.00 -12.23 -8.16
C GLU A 180 9.50 -11.41 -6.97
N ASP A 181 9.86 -10.15 -7.19
CA ASP A 181 10.34 -9.25 -6.14
C ASP A 181 9.20 -8.61 -5.33
N TYR A 182 7.96 -8.95 -5.66
CA TYR A 182 6.75 -8.48 -4.98
C TYR A 182 6.11 -9.57 -4.13
N TYR A 183 5.41 -9.16 -3.05
CA TYR A 183 4.54 -10.08 -2.31
C TYR A 183 3.46 -10.65 -3.21
N LYS A 184 3.14 -11.94 -3.05
CA LYS A 184 2.11 -12.60 -3.86
C LYS A 184 0.72 -12.05 -3.62
N THR A 185 0.42 -11.64 -2.40
CA THR A 185 -0.91 -11.23 -1.95
C THR A 185 -1.06 -9.72 -1.74
N ASP A 186 0.01 -8.94 -1.98
CA ASP A 186 0.08 -7.50 -1.71
C ASP A 186 0.61 -6.71 -2.93
N PRO A 187 0.30 -5.43 -3.08
CA PRO A 187 0.91 -4.59 -4.13
C PRO A 187 2.40 -4.37 -3.97
N HIS A 188 2.91 -4.37 -2.73
CA HIS A 188 4.26 -3.92 -2.44
C HIS A 188 5.34 -4.92 -2.86
N TRP A 189 6.51 -4.39 -3.13
CA TRP A 189 7.76 -5.13 -3.25
C TRP A 189 8.21 -5.69 -1.89
N ARG A 190 9.10 -6.68 -1.91
CA ARG A 190 9.70 -7.30 -0.73
C ARG A 190 11.04 -6.64 -0.43
N GLN A 191 11.24 -6.16 0.79
CA GLN A 191 12.44 -5.42 1.14
C GLN A 191 13.73 -6.20 0.87
N GLU A 192 13.75 -7.49 1.13
CA GLU A 192 14.89 -8.38 0.92
C GLU A 192 15.30 -8.54 -0.55
N GLU A 193 14.44 -8.17 -1.49
CA GLU A 193 14.69 -8.25 -2.93
C GLU A 193 15.10 -6.89 -3.55
N LEU A 194 15.21 -5.83 -2.73
CA LEU A 194 15.45 -4.47 -3.22
C LEU A 194 16.91 -4.12 -3.49
N GLU A 195 17.87 -5.03 -3.40
CA GLU A 195 19.30 -4.71 -3.52
C GLU A 195 19.61 -3.93 -4.81
N LYS A 196 19.06 -4.36 -5.96
CA LYS A 196 19.28 -3.69 -7.25
C LYS A 196 18.60 -2.33 -7.31
N ALA A 197 17.35 -2.23 -6.83
CA ALA A 197 16.59 -0.99 -6.86
C ALA A 197 17.18 0.04 -5.89
N ALA A 198 17.50 -0.35 -4.66
CA ALA A 198 18.18 0.51 -3.68
C ALA A 198 19.56 0.95 -4.18
N GLY A 199 20.33 0.03 -4.79
CA GLY A 199 21.62 0.32 -5.39
C GLY A 199 21.51 1.32 -6.56
N ARG A 200 20.48 1.21 -7.42
CA ARG A 200 20.23 2.14 -8.51
C ARG A 200 19.90 3.55 -7.98
N VAL A 201 19.04 3.64 -6.96
CA VAL A 201 18.70 4.90 -6.31
C VAL A 201 19.93 5.51 -5.65
N ALA A 202 20.68 4.74 -4.87
CA ALA A 202 21.91 5.20 -4.22
C ALA A 202 22.96 5.70 -5.22
N GLN A 203 23.14 4.99 -6.33
CA GLN A 203 24.05 5.39 -7.41
C GLN A 203 23.67 6.76 -8.00
N ALA A 204 22.39 7.00 -8.28
CA ALA A 204 21.90 8.28 -8.79
C ALA A 204 22.12 9.40 -7.76
N LEU A 205 21.83 9.15 -6.49
CA LEU A 205 22.07 10.08 -5.39
C LEU A 205 23.57 10.29 -5.09
N GLY A 206 24.45 9.44 -5.62
CA GLY A 206 25.89 9.47 -5.34
C GLY A 206 26.24 9.10 -3.89
N VAL A 207 25.53 8.10 -3.35
CA VAL A 207 25.72 7.54 -2.00
C VAL A 207 25.91 6.03 -2.08
N SER A 208 26.22 5.41 -0.94
CA SER A 208 26.35 3.96 -0.81
C SER A 208 25.22 3.38 0.02
N ILE A 209 24.84 2.15 -0.26
CA ILE A 209 24.03 1.32 0.62
C ILE A 209 24.90 0.28 1.32
N ALA A 210 24.44 -0.24 2.45
CA ALA A 210 25.08 -1.38 3.07
C ALA A 210 24.89 -2.63 2.18
N PRO A 211 25.90 -3.50 2.05
CA PRO A 211 25.71 -4.78 1.38
C PRO A 211 24.58 -5.58 2.02
N PHE A 212 23.74 -6.22 1.23
CA PHE A 212 22.61 -6.99 1.76
C PHE A 212 23.04 -8.18 2.64
N SER A 213 24.28 -8.66 2.44
CA SER A 213 24.91 -9.64 3.34
C SER A 213 25.14 -9.16 4.78
N ASP A 214 25.14 -7.86 5.00
CA ASP A 214 25.38 -7.26 6.32
C ASP A 214 24.10 -7.10 7.14
N TYR A 215 22.94 -7.36 6.52
CA TYR A 215 21.66 -7.35 7.21
C TYR A 215 21.30 -8.73 7.77
N THR A 216 20.63 -8.72 8.91
CA THR A 216 19.89 -9.87 9.43
C THR A 216 18.46 -9.80 8.92
N GLN A 217 17.98 -10.89 8.34
CA GLN A 217 16.60 -10.99 7.84
C GLN A 217 15.69 -11.51 8.95
N GLU A 218 14.78 -10.69 9.40
CA GLU A 218 13.69 -11.06 10.29
C GLU A 218 12.45 -11.48 9.50
N THR A 219 11.61 -12.33 10.09
CA THR A 219 10.49 -12.95 9.36
C THR A 219 9.21 -12.98 10.16
N TYR A 220 8.13 -12.48 9.58
CA TYR A 220 6.74 -12.70 10.01
C TYR A 220 6.05 -13.66 9.04
N GLN A 221 5.52 -14.79 9.54
CA GLN A 221 5.09 -15.91 8.71
C GLN A 221 3.64 -15.86 8.20
N ASP A 222 2.79 -15.00 8.74
CA ASP A 222 1.33 -15.01 8.45
C ASP A 222 0.88 -13.74 7.70
N PHE A 223 1.67 -13.29 6.73
CA PHE A 223 1.33 -12.12 5.93
C PHE A 223 0.29 -12.44 4.87
N ARG A 224 -0.78 -11.65 4.85
CA ARG A 224 -1.80 -11.61 3.80
C ARG A 224 -2.01 -10.17 3.41
N GLY A 225 -1.68 -9.86 2.17
CA GLY A 225 -1.68 -8.50 1.66
C GLY A 225 -3.06 -7.95 1.27
N ALA A 226 -3.08 -6.71 0.81
CA ALA A 226 -4.30 -6.01 0.43
C ALA A 226 -5.07 -6.69 -0.71
N TYR A 227 -4.36 -7.28 -1.68
CA TYR A 227 -4.99 -7.98 -2.79
C TYR A 227 -5.67 -9.29 -2.36
N TYR A 228 -5.18 -9.95 -1.29
CA TYR A 228 -5.89 -11.08 -0.69
C TYR A 228 -7.28 -10.65 -0.22
N GLY A 229 -7.37 -9.57 0.54
CA GLY A 229 -8.63 -9.04 1.03
C GLY A 229 -9.56 -8.58 -0.10
N GLN A 230 -9.04 -7.85 -1.08
CA GLN A 230 -9.79 -7.34 -2.21
C GLN A 230 -10.35 -8.46 -3.08
N SER A 231 -9.52 -9.43 -3.45
CA SER A 231 -9.92 -10.55 -4.31
C SER A 231 -10.80 -11.58 -3.60
N ALA A 232 -10.65 -11.75 -2.30
CA ALA A 232 -11.20 -12.85 -1.51
C ALA A 232 -10.85 -14.25 -2.07
N LEU A 233 -9.80 -14.38 -2.89
CA LEU A 233 -9.31 -15.66 -3.37
C LEU A 233 -8.56 -16.39 -2.25
N PRO A 234 -8.73 -17.72 -2.09
CA PRO A 234 -8.18 -18.46 -0.97
C PRO A 234 -6.69 -18.79 -1.16
N LEU A 235 -5.83 -17.79 -1.11
CA LEU A 235 -4.40 -17.99 -1.12
C LEU A 235 -3.87 -18.24 0.30
N LYS A 236 -2.73 -18.93 0.36
CA LYS A 236 -2.01 -19.11 1.62
C LYS A 236 -1.33 -17.81 2.03
N ALA A 237 -1.11 -17.67 3.34
CA ALA A 237 -0.20 -16.65 3.85
C ALA A 237 1.21 -16.85 3.29
N GLU A 238 1.96 -15.78 3.21
CA GLU A 238 3.35 -15.77 2.78
C GLU A 238 4.22 -15.09 3.84
N PRO A 239 5.55 -15.29 3.84
CA PRO A 239 6.42 -14.59 4.77
C PRO A 239 6.55 -13.11 4.36
N LEU A 240 6.55 -12.22 5.37
CA LEU A 240 7.02 -10.85 5.27
C LEU A 240 8.38 -10.79 5.92
N HIS A 241 9.36 -10.29 5.20
CA HIS A 241 10.72 -10.11 5.69
C HIS A 241 11.04 -8.63 5.87
N TYR A 242 11.84 -8.32 6.89
CA TYR A 242 12.43 -7.00 7.06
C TYR A 242 13.90 -7.15 7.47
N LEU A 243 14.74 -6.21 7.05
CA LEU A 243 16.19 -6.29 7.14
C LEU A 243 16.68 -5.44 8.30
N THR A 244 17.28 -6.06 9.32
CA THR A 244 17.83 -5.37 10.49
C THR A 244 19.35 -5.31 10.45
N SER A 245 19.92 -4.33 11.13
CA SER A 245 21.36 -4.20 11.37
C SER A 245 21.59 -3.30 12.58
N GLU A 246 22.78 -3.37 13.20
CA GLU A 246 23.16 -2.46 14.30
C GLU A 246 23.01 -0.98 13.90
N ALA A 247 23.25 -0.63 12.64
CA ALA A 247 23.08 0.72 12.13
C ALA A 247 21.62 1.16 12.11
N LEU A 248 20.70 0.28 11.67
CA LEU A 248 19.27 0.56 11.65
C LEU A 248 18.63 0.57 13.05
N GLU A 249 19.11 -0.30 13.94
CA GLU A 249 18.68 -0.32 15.35
C GLU A 249 19.07 0.95 16.12
N ALA A 250 20.16 1.61 15.70
CA ALA A 250 20.60 2.88 16.26
C ALA A 250 19.82 4.09 15.74
N CYS A 251 19.07 3.94 14.62
CA CYS A 251 18.28 5.01 14.07
C CYS A 251 17.00 5.26 14.89
N THR A 252 16.57 6.51 14.90
CA THR A 252 15.29 6.94 15.51
C THR A 252 14.42 7.54 14.44
N VAL A 253 13.12 7.21 14.47
CA VAL A 253 12.10 7.79 13.57
C VAL A 253 11.23 8.74 14.37
N HIS A 254 11.19 10.01 13.97
CA HIS A 254 10.29 11.01 14.55
C HIS A 254 9.02 11.13 13.70
N HIS A 255 7.86 10.91 14.31
CA HIS A 255 6.54 11.01 13.70
C HIS A 255 5.90 12.36 14.00
N TYR A 256 5.81 13.26 13.05
CA TYR A 256 5.33 14.63 13.27
C TYR A 256 3.85 14.74 13.64
N GLU A 257 3.03 13.77 13.23
CA GLU A 257 1.59 13.78 13.57
C GLU A 257 1.32 13.48 15.04
N THR A 258 2.12 12.63 15.63
CA THR A 258 1.95 12.18 17.03
C THR A 258 2.95 12.81 17.98
N GLY A 259 4.08 13.32 17.47
CA GLY A 259 5.24 13.75 18.25
C GLY A 259 5.98 12.59 18.92
N ALA A 260 5.76 11.35 18.49
CA ALA A 260 6.40 10.17 19.05
C ALA A 260 7.71 9.86 18.32
N ASP A 261 8.64 9.26 19.05
CA ASP A 261 9.86 8.68 18.50
C ASP A 261 9.77 7.16 18.59
N THR A 262 10.08 6.47 17.46
CA THR A 262 10.10 5.01 17.37
C THR A 262 11.41 4.49 16.78
N GLY A 263 11.55 3.18 16.66
CA GLY A 263 12.56 2.56 15.80
C GLY A 263 12.09 2.51 14.34
N VAL A 264 13.00 2.10 13.45
CA VAL A 264 12.71 1.95 12.02
C VAL A 264 11.64 0.89 11.75
N TYR A 265 11.56 -0.13 12.59
CA TYR A 265 10.58 -1.22 12.49
C TYR A 265 9.69 -1.29 13.73
N GLU A 266 8.41 -1.05 13.54
CA GLU A 266 7.39 -1.17 14.58
C GLU A 266 6.78 -2.59 14.58
N THR A 267 7.44 -3.52 15.26
CA THR A 267 7.07 -4.95 15.22
C THR A 267 5.71 -5.28 15.80
N GLU A 268 5.15 -4.43 16.66
CA GLU A 268 3.77 -4.56 17.15
C GLU A 268 2.72 -4.42 16.03
N LYS A 269 3.03 -3.74 14.93
CA LYS A 269 2.16 -3.60 13.77
C LYS A 269 1.98 -4.91 13.01
N LEU A 270 2.91 -5.88 13.15
CA LEU A 270 2.81 -7.20 12.51
C LEU A 270 1.54 -7.97 12.92
N ALA A 271 1.05 -7.75 14.14
CA ALA A 271 -0.22 -8.32 14.62
C ALA A 271 -1.43 -7.39 14.35
N GLY A 272 -1.22 -6.26 13.71
CA GLY A 272 -2.22 -5.24 13.47
C GLY A 272 -3.09 -5.47 12.23
N LYS A 273 -3.72 -4.39 11.80
CA LYS A 273 -4.59 -4.34 10.62
C LYS A 273 -3.81 -4.58 9.32
N ASP A 274 -2.62 -3.99 9.22
CA ASP A 274 -1.70 -4.12 8.10
C ASP A 274 -0.30 -4.46 8.60
N PRO A 275 0.16 -5.71 8.44
CA PRO A 275 1.52 -6.06 8.86
C PRO A 275 2.63 -5.33 8.09
N TYR A 276 2.34 -4.79 6.90
CA TYR A 276 3.30 -3.97 6.16
C TYR A 276 3.63 -2.64 6.88
N ASP A 277 2.77 -2.20 7.80
CA ASP A 277 3.03 -1.04 8.67
C ASP A 277 4.22 -1.28 9.64
N VAL A 278 4.83 -2.47 9.63
CA VAL A 278 6.12 -2.69 10.33
C VAL A 278 7.19 -1.72 9.85
N PHE A 279 7.15 -1.34 8.57
CA PHE A 279 8.03 -0.34 7.99
C PHE A 279 7.57 1.07 8.38
N LEU A 280 8.29 1.70 9.31
CA LEU A 280 8.09 3.10 9.72
C LEU A 280 6.68 3.40 10.28
N GLY A 281 6.02 2.42 10.90
CA GLY A 281 4.69 2.62 11.50
C GLY A 281 3.53 2.74 10.52
N GLY A 282 3.80 2.78 9.19
CA GLY A 282 2.79 2.80 8.14
C GLY A 282 2.65 4.14 7.40
N ALA A 283 1.43 4.64 7.27
CA ALA A 283 1.11 5.76 6.39
C ALA A 283 1.09 7.09 7.14
N ASP A 284 2.24 7.61 7.55
CA ASP A 284 2.38 8.95 8.12
C ASP A 284 2.56 10.02 7.03
N ALA A 285 2.04 11.22 7.30
CA ALA A 285 2.18 12.36 6.41
C ALA A 285 3.63 12.88 6.34
N LEU A 286 4.33 12.85 7.48
CA LEU A 286 5.69 13.36 7.63
C LEU A 286 6.40 12.62 8.77
N GLU A 287 7.56 12.05 8.46
CA GLU A 287 8.41 11.36 9.41
C GLU A 287 9.88 11.54 9.04
N THR A 288 10.78 11.53 10.03
CA THR A 288 12.23 11.67 9.80
C THR A 288 13.00 10.56 10.49
N ILE A 289 13.74 9.78 9.72
CA ILE A 289 14.74 8.84 10.22
C ILE A 289 16.00 9.62 10.51
N THR A 290 16.49 9.59 11.75
CA THR A 290 17.78 10.15 12.16
C THR A 290 18.77 9.03 12.38
N ASN A 291 19.92 9.09 11.68
CA ASN A 291 21.00 8.13 11.80
C ASN A 291 22.18 8.76 12.56
N PRO A 292 22.43 8.40 13.83
CA PRO A 292 23.55 8.94 14.61
C PRO A 292 24.92 8.46 14.12
N ASN A 293 24.94 7.41 13.28
CA ASN A 293 26.17 6.79 12.76
C ASN A 293 26.37 7.06 11.26
N ALA A 294 25.71 8.09 10.72
CA ALA A 294 25.84 8.46 9.32
C ALA A 294 27.30 8.77 8.94
N LYS A 295 27.68 8.39 7.73
CA LYS A 295 29.05 8.64 7.23
C LYS A 295 29.27 10.08 6.79
N THR A 296 28.19 10.81 6.54
CA THR A 296 28.22 12.21 6.11
C THR A 296 27.16 13.02 6.85
N ASP A 297 27.18 14.34 6.69
CA ASP A 297 26.15 15.28 7.17
C ASP A 297 25.04 15.54 6.14
N ARG A 298 24.96 14.73 5.07
CA ARG A 298 23.93 14.87 4.03
C ARG A 298 22.55 14.53 4.58
N GLU A 299 21.55 15.15 3.99
CA GLU A 299 20.13 14.93 4.27
C GLU A 299 19.42 14.54 2.98
N LEU A 300 18.39 13.70 3.10
CA LEU A 300 17.57 13.24 1.99
C LEU A 300 16.09 13.54 2.29
N LEU A 301 15.41 14.17 1.34
CA LEU A 301 13.95 14.30 1.35
C LEU A 301 13.36 13.29 0.36
N VAL A 302 12.49 12.39 0.84
CA VAL A 302 11.82 11.39 0.01
C VAL A 302 10.33 11.69 -0.02
N PHE A 303 9.86 12.24 -1.13
CA PHE A 303 8.44 12.37 -1.41
C PHE A 303 7.94 11.02 -1.94
N ARG A 304 7.05 10.37 -1.18
CA ARG A 304 6.79 8.94 -1.39
C ARG A 304 5.30 8.57 -1.27
N ASP A 305 4.98 7.39 -1.76
CA ASP A 305 3.87 6.59 -1.28
C ASP A 305 4.38 5.45 -0.37
N SER A 306 3.54 4.45 -0.06
CA SER A 306 3.90 3.35 0.85
C SER A 306 5.09 2.49 0.40
N PHE A 307 5.44 2.49 -0.88
CA PHE A 307 6.65 1.79 -1.37
C PHE A 307 7.93 2.38 -0.77
N GLY A 308 7.95 3.69 -0.53
CA GLY A 308 9.09 4.37 0.09
C GLY A 308 9.38 3.90 1.51
N SER A 309 8.39 3.40 2.26
CA SER A 309 8.58 2.99 3.65
C SER A 309 9.58 1.85 3.82
N SER A 310 9.59 0.87 2.90
CA SER A 310 10.56 -0.24 2.96
C SER A 310 11.89 0.07 2.26
N LEU A 311 11.93 1.05 1.34
CA LEU A 311 13.17 1.46 0.68
C LEU A 311 14.02 2.42 1.53
N ALA A 312 13.40 3.40 2.19
CA ALA A 312 14.10 4.46 2.91
C ALA A 312 15.10 3.94 3.96
N PRO A 313 14.79 2.89 4.75
CA PRO A 313 15.76 2.30 5.66
C PRO A 313 17.07 1.83 5.01
N LEU A 314 17.00 1.41 3.75
CA LEU A 314 18.19 0.92 3.01
C LEU A 314 19.11 2.06 2.54
N LEU A 315 18.64 3.31 2.57
CA LEU A 315 19.37 4.49 2.11
C LEU A 315 20.08 5.26 3.24
N VAL A 316 19.84 4.92 4.51
CA VAL A 316 20.29 5.72 5.67
C VAL A 316 21.81 5.76 5.87
N GLN A 317 22.58 4.85 5.25
CA GLN A 317 23.99 4.65 5.56
C GLN A 317 24.85 5.93 5.46
N ASP A 318 24.61 6.71 4.41
CA ASP A 318 25.38 7.93 4.12
C ASP A 318 24.61 9.22 4.50
N TYR A 319 23.36 9.12 4.96
CA TYR A 319 22.53 10.27 5.34
C TYR A 319 22.39 10.41 6.85
N GLN A 320 22.60 11.63 7.36
CA GLN A 320 22.33 11.99 8.75
C GLN A 320 20.82 11.96 9.05
N SER A 321 20.02 12.38 8.08
CA SER A 321 18.58 12.28 8.16
C SER A 321 17.96 11.91 6.82
N VAL A 322 16.87 11.13 6.88
CA VAL A 322 16.00 10.81 5.75
C VAL A 322 14.58 11.19 6.14
N THR A 323 14.06 12.26 5.54
CA THR A 323 12.70 12.73 5.80
C THR A 323 11.75 12.24 4.73
N LEU A 324 10.74 11.48 5.13
CA LEU A 324 9.71 10.95 4.26
C LEU A 324 8.47 11.86 4.29
N ILE A 325 7.94 12.17 3.12
CA ILE A 325 6.85 13.13 2.93
C ILE A 325 5.78 12.49 2.04
N ASP A 326 4.57 12.35 2.55
CA ASP A 326 3.44 11.87 1.76
C ASP A 326 2.47 13.01 1.43
N LEU A 327 2.56 13.53 0.22
CA LEU A 327 1.73 14.65 -0.27
C LEU A 327 0.24 14.33 -0.41
N ARG A 328 -0.18 13.08 -0.11
CA ARG A 328 -1.59 12.69 -0.02
C ARG A 328 -2.19 13.12 1.31
N TYR A 329 -1.35 13.24 2.36
CA TYR A 329 -1.76 13.54 3.74
C TYR A 329 -1.30 14.90 4.23
N VAL A 330 -0.24 15.48 3.65
CA VAL A 330 0.25 16.84 3.99
C VAL A 330 0.21 17.77 2.79
N SER A 331 -0.20 19.00 3.05
CA SER A 331 -0.16 20.06 2.01
C SER A 331 1.27 20.60 1.86
N ALA A 332 1.71 20.79 0.61
CA ALA A 332 3.03 21.35 0.33
C ALA A 332 3.28 22.70 1.02
N GLN A 333 2.24 23.54 1.20
CA GLN A 333 2.34 24.84 1.85
C GLN A 333 2.64 24.78 3.36
N LEU A 334 2.48 23.60 3.97
CA LEU A 334 2.78 23.40 5.39
C LEU A 334 4.20 22.90 5.63
N LEU A 335 4.89 22.43 4.60
CA LEU A 335 6.19 21.79 4.74
C LEU A 335 7.26 22.69 5.37
N GLU A 336 7.28 24.00 5.05
CA GLU A 336 8.21 24.97 5.65
C GLU A 336 8.06 25.14 7.17
N GLN A 337 6.97 24.65 7.76
CA GLN A 337 6.79 24.66 9.22
C GLN A 337 7.58 23.53 9.89
N PHE A 338 7.99 22.54 9.13
CA PHE A 338 8.61 21.30 9.63
C PHE A 338 9.99 21.04 9.00
N ILE A 339 10.23 21.52 7.79
CA ILE A 339 11.44 21.25 7.00
C ILE A 339 12.13 22.58 6.67
N ASP A 340 13.40 22.68 7.02
CA ASP A 340 14.29 23.75 6.55
C ASP A 340 14.91 23.31 5.22
N PHE A 341 14.49 23.96 4.12
CA PHE A 341 14.98 23.66 2.78
C PHE A 341 16.31 24.37 2.52
N HIS A 342 17.40 23.65 2.41
CA HIS A 342 18.76 24.20 2.30
C HIS A 342 19.68 23.41 1.34
N GLY A 343 19.13 22.78 0.31
CA GLY A 343 19.90 22.06 -0.71
C GLY A 343 20.15 20.58 -0.40
N GLN A 344 19.22 19.95 0.30
CA GLN A 344 19.21 18.50 0.52
C GLN A 344 19.11 17.74 -0.81
N ASP A 345 19.50 16.47 -0.83
CA ASP A 345 19.10 15.59 -1.91
C ASP A 345 17.61 15.31 -1.85
N VAL A 346 16.96 15.21 -3.02
CA VAL A 346 15.51 15.02 -3.09
C VAL A 346 15.17 13.89 -4.04
N LEU A 347 14.32 12.98 -3.58
CA LEU A 347 13.78 11.87 -4.35
C LEU A 347 12.25 11.91 -4.34
N PHE A 348 11.64 12.03 -5.51
CA PHE A 348 10.22 11.72 -5.71
C PHE A 348 10.08 10.27 -6.13
N LEU A 349 9.45 9.45 -5.28
CA LEU A 349 9.31 8.00 -5.47
C LEU A 349 7.86 7.60 -5.32
N TYR A 350 7.19 7.36 -6.44
CA TYR A 350 5.77 7.05 -6.47
C TYR A 350 5.47 5.88 -7.40
N SER A 351 4.45 5.09 -7.04
CA SER A 351 3.87 4.10 -7.95
C SER A 351 2.91 4.75 -8.96
N PRO A 352 2.56 4.07 -10.06
CA PRO A 352 1.63 4.60 -11.07
C PRO A 352 0.27 5.02 -10.51
N SER A 353 -0.15 4.43 -9.39
CA SER A 353 -1.45 4.72 -8.74
C SER A 353 -1.57 6.13 -8.16
N VAL A 354 -0.46 6.86 -8.04
CA VAL A 354 -0.44 8.24 -7.50
C VAL A 354 -0.60 9.28 -8.61
N TYR A 355 -0.29 8.90 -9.84
CA TYR A 355 -0.38 9.74 -11.03
C TYR A 355 -1.75 9.59 -11.72
#